data_a8323507a2e03cd07363ae7fb98420a7
#
_entry.id   a8323507a2e03cd07363ae7fb98420a7
#
_cell.length_a   1.000
_cell.length_b   1.000
_cell.length_c   1.000
_cell.angle_alpha   90.00
_cell.angle_beta   90.00
_cell.angle_gamma   90.00
#
_symmetry.space_group_name_H-M   'P 1'
#
loop_
_entity.id
_entity.type
_entity.pdbx_description
1 polymer ?
#
loop_
_entity_poly.entity_id
_entity_poly.type
_entity_poly.pdbx_seq_one_letter_code
_entity_poly.pdbx_strand_id
1 'polypeptide(L)'
;MATNKREQLLGTAEQLFYREGYHATGIDRILSESGVAKMTLYKHFKSKDELILAVLQERHRVILERLHQRAAALPPREALLALFDGLHGMIERESFCGCLFLNAASEYHAHDHPIHRCAAAYKAELQSYLHDLLERMHAAQPRSLARQLQYLLEGALTMAHMEGPGDQAREAKRAAEQLLAAAGL
;
A
#
# COMPACT_ATOMS: atom_id res chain seq x y z
N MET A 1 15.96 -11.25 -21.77
CA MET A 1 16.78 -10.42 -20.86
C MET A 1 17.00 -11.20 -19.58
N ALA A 2 18.23 -11.31 -19.10
CA ALA A 2 18.49 -11.98 -17.82
C ALA A 2 17.84 -11.17 -16.70
N THR A 3 16.84 -11.72 -16.03
CA THR A 3 16.16 -11.08 -14.90
C THR A 3 17.20 -10.77 -13.82
N ASN A 4 17.24 -9.53 -13.36
CA ASN A 4 18.13 -9.13 -12.28
C ASN A 4 17.79 -9.97 -11.03
N LYS A 5 18.78 -10.68 -10.46
CA LYS A 5 18.58 -11.57 -9.30
C LYS A 5 18.01 -10.83 -8.09
N ARG A 6 18.33 -9.55 -7.94
CA ARG A 6 17.75 -8.68 -6.90
C ARG A 6 16.26 -8.48 -7.12
N GLU A 7 15.82 -8.19 -8.33
CA GLU A 7 14.39 -8.01 -8.66
C GLU A 7 13.61 -9.31 -8.51
N GLN A 8 14.21 -10.44 -8.89
CA GLN A 8 13.63 -11.77 -8.70
C GLN A 8 13.41 -12.06 -7.21
N LEU A 9 14.40 -11.77 -6.35
CA LEU A 9 14.26 -11.90 -4.90
C LEU A 9 13.18 -10.98 -4.33
N LEU A 10 13.15 -9.70 -4.73
CA LEU A 10 12.15 -8.74 -4.27
C LEU A 10 10.72 -9.16 -4.64
N GLY A 11 10.49 -9.55 -5.89
CA GLY A 11 9.16 -9.96 -6.34
C GLY A 11 8.68 -11.23 -5.64
N THR A 12 9.56 -12.24 -5.48
CA THR A 12 9.22 -13.46 -4.73
C THR A 12 8.97 -13.17 -3.26
N ALA A 13 9.82 -12.37 -2.62
CA ALA A 13 9.66 -11.99 -1.22
C ALA A 13 8.38 -11.20 -0.98
N GLU A 14 8.04 -10.24 -1.86
CA GLU A 14 6.78 -9.47 -1.78
C GLU A 14 5.57 -10.41 -1.77
N GLN A 15 5.51 -11.37 -2.69
CA GLN A 15 4.38 -12.31 -2.79
C GLN A 15 4.26 -13.19 -1.54
N LEU A 16 5.39 -13.70 -1.03
CA LEU A 16 5.40 -14.56 0.15
C LEU A 16 5.05 -13.76 1.41
N PHE A 17 5.64 -12.59 1.63
CA PHE A 17 5.32 -11.74 2.77
C PHE A 17 3.85 -11.30 2.78
N TYR A 18 3.31 -11.01 1.61
CA TYR A 18 1.91 -10.61 1.47
C TYR A 18 0.94 -11.73 1.80
N ARG A 19 1.24 -12.97 1.36
CA ARG A 19 0.37 -14.13 1.51
C ARG A 19 0.57 -14.86 2.84
N GLU A 20 1.82 -15.03 3.26
CA GLU A 20 2.19 -15.89 4.39
C GLU A 20 2.56 -15.08 5.65
N GLY A 21 2.72 -13.77 5.54
CA GLY A 21 3.16 -12.88 6.61
C GLY A 21 4.69 -12.74 6.67
N TYR A 22 5.15 -11.71 7.38
CA TYR A 22 6.57 -11.37 7.46
C TYR A 22 7.34 -12.32 8.38
N HIS A 23 6.82 -12.60 9.58
CA HIS A 23 7.52 -13.48 10.52
C HIS A 23 7.51 -14.94 10.07
N ALA A 24 6.39 -15.41 9.52
CA ALA A 24 6.24 -16.79 9.07
C ALA A 24 7.10 -17.13 7.84
N THR A 25 7.37 -16.14 6.97
CA THR A 25 8.18 -16.35 5.76
C THR A 25 9.65 -16.38 6.09
N GLY A 26 10.29 -17.55 6.05
CA GLY A 26 11.73 -17.73 6.26
C GLY A 26 12.58 -17.47 5.00
N ILE A 27 13.85 -17.15 5.17
CA ILE A 27 14.80 -16.96 4.05
C ILE A 27 14.87 -18.20 3.16
N ASP A 28 14.91 -19.39 3.74
CA ASP A 28 15.00 -20.64 2.97
C ASP A 28 13.74 -20.87 2.11
N ARG A 29 12.56 -20.42 2.57
CA ARG A 29 11.31 -20.42 1.78
C ARG A 29 11.42 -19.50 0.56
N ILE A 30 11.98 -18.29 0.74
CA ILE A 30 12.20 -17.32 -0.34
C ILE A 30 13.21 -17.88 -1.36
N LEU A 31 14.29 -18.49 -0.89
CA LEU A 31 15.30 -19.10 -1.75
C LEU A 31 14.72 -20.24 -2.58
N SER A 32 13.93 -21.11 -1.97
CA SER A 32 13.27 -22.24 -2.64
C SER A 32 12.34 -21.76 -3.75
N GLU A 33 11.53 -20.72 -3.48
CA GLU A 33 10.55 -20.20 -4.43
C GLU A 33 11.22 -19.36 -5.54
N SER A 34 12.23 -18.55 -5.18
CA SER A 34 12.92 -17.69 -6.15
C SER A 34 13.93 -18.43 -7.01
N GLY A 35 14.41 -19.60 -6.59
CA GLY A 35 15.51 -20.31 -7.25
C GLY A 35 16.85 -19.58 -7.21
N VAL A 36 17.00 -18.58 -6.32
CA VAL A 36 18.23 -17.80 -6.16
C VAL A 36 19.12 -18.42 -5.09
N ALA A 37 20.41 -18.53 -5.36
CA ALA A 37 21.37 -19.11 -4.39
C ALA A 37 21.50 -18.23 -3.13
N LYS A 38 21.65 -18.87 -1.96
CA LYS A 38 21.77 -18.22 -0.64
C LYS A 38 22.87 -17.15 -0.60
N MET A 39 24.02 -17.42 -1.16
CA MET A 39 25.13 -16.45 -1.27
C MET A 39 24.73 -15.20 -2.07
N THR A 40 23.92 -15.37 -3.10
CA THR A 40 23.45 -14.25 -3.93
C THR A 40 22.46 -13.37 -3.14
N LEU A 41 21.57 -13.98 -2.35
CA LEU A 41 20.66 -13.22 -1.47
C LEU A 41 21.47 -12.37 -0.49
N TYR A 42 22.41 -12.96 0.25
CA TYR A 42 23.20 -12.23 1.25
C TYR A 42 24.18 -11.20 0.64
N LYS A 43 24.50 -11.32 -0.65
CA LYS A 43 25.21 -10.26 -1.39
C LYS A 43 24.36 -9.01 -1.56
N HIS A 44 23.04 -9.17 -1.70
CA HIS A 44 22.10 -8.07 -1.91
C HIS A 44 21.44 -7.54 -0.62
N PHE A 45 21.17 -8.43 0.33
CA PHE A 45 20.45 -8.12 1.57
C PHE A 45 21.14 -8.83 2.75
N LYS A 46 21.64 -8.05 3.71
CA LYS A 46 22.42 -8.57 4.85
C LYS A 46 21.57 -9.33 5.86
N SER A 47 20.26 -9.07 5.87
CA SER A 47 19.29 -9.68 6.79
C SER A 47 17.91 -9.80 6.12
N LYS A 48 17.01 -10.57 6.75
CA LYS A 48 15.60 -10.64 6.37
C LYS A 48 14.93 -9.26 6.50
N ASP A 49 15.24 -8.50 7.54
CA ASP A 49 14.67 -7.17 7.75
C ASP A 49 15.09 -6.18 6.65
N GLU A 50 16.33 -6.26 6.17
CA GLU A 50 16.78 -5.47 5.04
C GLU A 50 16.02 -5.82 3.75
N LEU A 51 15.74 -7.11 3.52
CA LEU A 51 14.91 -7.56 2.40
C LEU A 51 13.46 -7.06 2.55
N ILE A 52 12.87 -7.12 3.75
CA ILE A 52 11.52 -6.61 4.02
C ILE A 52 11.46 -5.12 3.74
N LEU A 53 12.42 -4.35 4.25
CA LEU A 53 12.50 -2.90 3.99
C LEU A 53 12.59 -2.59 2.50
N ALA A 54 13.43 -3.32 1.77
CA ALA A 54 13.56 -3.14 0.32
C ALA A 54 12.27 -3.46 -0.44
N VAL A 55 11.52 -4.49 -0.03
CA VAL A 55 10.20 -4.83 -0.58
C VAL A 55 9.20 -3.69 -0.33
N LEU A 56 9.11 -3.21 0.91
CA LEU A 56 8.19 -2.13 1.28
C LEU A 56 8.54 -0.82 0.53
N GLN A 57 9.81 -0.46 0.45
CA GLN A 57 10.27 0.73 -0.26
C GLN A 57 9.97 0.67 -1.75
N GLU A 58 10.21 -0.47 -2.39
CA GLU A 58 9.90 -0.64 -3.81
C GLU A 58 8.39 -0.57 -4.08
N ARG A 59 7.59 -1.22 -3.23
CA ARG A 59 6.12 -1.15 -3.32
C ARG A 59 5.61 0.27 -3.12
N HIS A 60 6.13 0.98 -2.15
CA HIS A 60 5.83 2.38 -1.86
C HIS A 60 6.12 3.27 -3.09
N ARG A 61 7.33 3.17 -3.64
CA ARG A 61 7.73 3.90 -4.85
C ARG A 61 6.76 3.66 -6.02
N VAL A 62 6.46 2.39 -6.32
CA VAL A 62 5.56 2.02 -7.43
C VAL A 62 4.14 2.56 -7.23
N ILE A 63 3.63 2.53 -5.99
CA ILE A 63 2.28 3.07 -5.71
C ILE A 63 2.28 4.58 -5.89
N LEU A 64 3.24 5.30 -5.29
CA LEU A 64 3.29 6.76 -5.40
C LEU A 64 3.46 7.24 -6.85
N GLU A 65 4.31 6.60 -7.62
CA GLU A 65 4.45 6.93 -9.04
C GLU A 65 3.12 6.82 -9.79
N ARG A 66 2.36 5.75 -9.55
CA ARG A 66 1.03 5.56 -10.15
C ARG A 66 0.03 6.63 -9.68
N LEU A 67 0.07 7.01 -8.41
CA LEU A 67 -0.78 8.06 -7.86
C LEU A 67 -0.47 9.42 -8.50
N HIS A 68 0.82 9.77 -8.59
CA HIS A 68 1.24 11.03 -9.23
C HIS A 68 0.90 11.07 -10.72
N GLN A 69 1.10 9.98 -11.45
CA GLN A 69 0.70 9.87 -12.86
C GLN A 69 -0.81 10.07 -13.01
N ARG A 70 -1.61 9.50 -12.13
CA ARG A 70 -3.07 9.66 -12.14
C ARG A 70 -3.48 11.10 -11.80
N ALA A 71 -2.86 11.73 -10.81
CA ALA A 71 -3.11 13.13 -10.45
C ALA A 71 -2.72 14.13 -11.54
N ALA A 72 -1.76 13.77 -12.39
CA ALA A 72 -1.40 14.57 -13.56
C ALA A 72 -2.36 14.38 -14.74
N ALA A 73 -3.00 13.21 -14.85
CA ALA A 73 -3.86 12.84 -15.97
C ALA A 73 -5.36 13.18 -15.76
N LEU A 74 -5.81 13.35 -14.52
CA LEU A 74 -7.21 13.52 -14.16
C LEU A 74 -7.48 14.82 -13.39
N PRO A 75 -8.70 15.38 -13.46
CA PRO A 75 -9.15 16.41 -12.53
C PRO A 75 -8.98 15.93 -11.07
N PRO A 76 -8.67 16.83 -10.10
CA PRO A 76 -8.37 16.43 -8.73
C PRO A 76 -9.44 15.57 -8.07
N ARG A 77 -10.72 15.90 -8.26
CA ARG A 77 -11.83 15.11 -7.71
C ARG A 77 -11.88 13.70 -8.28
N GLU A 78 -11.70 13.54 -9.59
CA GLU A 78 -11.66 12.23 -10.24
C GLU A 78 -10.44 11.42 -9.81
N ALA A 79 -9.26 12.06 -9.71
CA ALA A 79 -8.05 11.42 -9.23
C ALA A 79 -8.22 10.88 -7.79
N LEU A 80 -8.93 11.65 -6.92
CA LEU A 80 -9.22 11.25 -5.56
C LEU A 80 -10.19 10.05 -5.52
N LEU A 81 -11.32 10.13 -6.22
CA LEU A 81 -12.31 9.05 -6.24
C LEU A 81 -11.79 7.76 -6.89
N ALA A 82 -10.89 7.89 -7.85
CA ALA A 82 -10.21 6.76 -8.48
C ALA A 82 -9.32 5.93 -7.51
N LEU A 83 -9.02 6.44 -6.32
CA LEU A 83 -8.37 5.63 -5.26
C LEU A 83 -9.29 4.51 -4.78
N PHE A 84 -10.56 4.82 -4.60
CA PHE A 84 -11.57 3.85 -4.17
C PHE A 84 -11.85 2.81 -5.26
N ASP A 85 -11.86 3.23 -6.54
CA ASP A 85 -11.98 2.29 -7.66
C ASP A 85 -10.75 1.37 -7.74
N GLY A 86 -9.55 1.93 -7.52
CA GLY A 86 -8.33 1.15 -7.42
C GLY A 86 -8.33 0.16 -6.26
N LEU A 87 -8.87 0.58 -5.11
CA LEU A 87 -9.04 -0.29 -3.94
C LEU A 87 -10.02 -1.42 -4.24
N HIS A 88 -11.18 -1.11 -4.87
CA HIS A 88 -12.14 -2.13 -5.27
C HIS A 88 -11.50 -3.16 -6.20
N GLY A 89 -10.82 -2.74 -7.27
CA GLY A 89 -10.13 -3.65 -8.16
C GLY A 89 -8.95 -4.41 -7.52
N MET A 90 -8.43 -3.96 -6.38
CA MET A 90 -7.45 -4.71 -5.58
C MET A 90 -8.13 -5.78 -4.73
N ILE A 91 -9.26 -5.46 -4.10
CA ILE A 91 -10.05 -6.37 -3.26
C ILE A 91 -10.58 -7.57 -4.06
N GLU A 92 -10.99 -7.35 -5.31
CA GLU A 92 -11.53 -8.41 -6.17
C GLU A 92 -10.49 -9.43 -6.69
N ARG A 93 -9.20 -9.22 -6.42
CA ARG A 93 -8.17 -10.18 -6.84
C ARG A 93 -8.17 -11.40 -5.93
N GLU A 94 -8.05 -12.57 -6.51
CA GLU A 94 -7.87 -13.84 -5.76
C GLU A 94 -6.67 -13.80 -4.80
N SER A 95 -5.64 -13.02 -5.14
CA SER A 95 -4.44 -12.83 -4.32
C SER A 95 -4.58 -11.75 -3.25
N PHE A 96 -5.79 -11.24 -2.99
CA PHE A 96 -5.98 -10.19 -1.99
C PHE A 96 -5.77 -10.71 -0.57
N CYS A 97 -4.79 -10.11 0.14
CA CYS A 97 -4.43 -10.44 1.52
C CYS A 97 -4.31 -9.16 2.38
N GLY A 98 -5.17 -8.16 2.13
CA GLY A 98 -5.19 -6.92 2.91
C GLY A 98 -4.14 -5.90 2.47
N CYS A 99 -3.55 -5.20 3.42
CA CYS A 99 -2.55 -4.16 3.19
C CYS A 99 -1.15 -4.61 3.57
N LEU A 100 -0.24 -4.69 2.60
CA LEU A 100 1.17 -5.06 2.84
C LEU A 100 1.81 -4.22 3.96
N PHE A 101 1.55 -2.91 4.00
CA PHE A 101 2.11 -2.00 4.99
C PHE A 101 1.47 -2.15 6.37
N LEU A 102 0.14 -2.31 6.43
CA LEU A 102 -0.55 -2.55 7.71
C LEU A 102 -0.12 -3.88 8.31
N ASN A 103 0.00 -4.93 7.48
CA ASN A 103 0.49 -6.24 7.91
C ASN A 103 1.91 -6.13 8.48
N ALA A 104 2.81 -5.37 7.82
CA ALA A 104 4.15 -5.11 8.33
C ALA A 104 4.13 -4.39 9.69
N ALA A 105 3.35 -3.32 9.83
CA ALA A 105 3.24 -2.57 11.08
C ALA A 105 2.62 -3.41 12.22
N SER A 106 1.70 -4.33 11.88
CA SER A 106 1.07 -5.24 12.83
C SER A 106 2.00 -6.34 13.34
N GLU A 107 2.99 -6.76 12.54
CA GLU A 107 3.99 -7.73 12.95
C GLU A 107 5.21 -7.09 13.64
N TYR A 108 5.53 -5.84 13.32
CA TYR A 108 6.63 -5.06 13.90
C TYR A 108 6.07 -3.91 14.74
N HIS A 109 5.63 -4.24 15.97
CA HIS A 109 4.86 -3.32 16.83
C HIS A 109 5.62 -2.10 17.34
N ALA A 110 6.94 -2.19 17.50
CA ALA A 110 7.75 -1.08 18.02
C ALA A 110 7.75 0.08 17.01
N HIS A 111 7.23 1.24 17.41
CA HIS A 111 7.10 2.42 16.55
C HIS A 111 8.44 2.95 16.00
N ASP A 112 9.54 2.70 16.73
CA ASP A 112 10.90 3.04 16.32
C ASP A 112 11.55 1.98 15.43
N HIS A 113 10.92 0.81 15.24
CA HIS A 113 11.43 -0.23 14.35
C HIS A 113 11.45 0.26 12.90
N PRO A 114 12.56 0.07 12.15
CA PRO A 114 12.66 0.57 10.77
C PRO A 114 11.53 0.12 9.85
N ILE A 115 11.06 -1.12 9.97
CA ILE A 115 9.95 -1.67 9.17
C ILE A 115 8.63 -0.96 9.51
N HIS A 116 8.34 -0.75 10.80
CA HIS A 116 7.16 -0.01 11.24
C HIS A 116 7.18 1.43 10.69
N ARG A 117 8.31 2.13 10.84
CA ARG A 117 8.48 3.49 10.31
C ARG A 117 8.30 3.56 8.79
N CYS A 118 8.81 2.57 8.05
CA CYS A 118 8.62 2.51 6.60
C CYS A 118 7.14 2.38 6.23
N ALA A 119 6.39 1.53 6.93
CA ALA A 119 4.95 1.38 6.74
C ALA A 119 4.17 2.66 7.10
N ALA A 120 4.51 3.30 8.20
CA ALA A 120 3.90 4.55 8.64
C ALA A 120 4.20 5.71 7.66
N ALA A 121 5.42 5.79 7.12
CA ALA A 121 5.81 6.78 6.12
C ALA A 121 4.94 6.69 4.86
N TYR A 122 4.68 5.49 4.35
CA TYR A 122 3.75 5.29 3.22
C TYR A 122 2.35 5.86 3.52
N LYS A 123 1.81 5.60 4.71
CA LYS A 123 0.49 6.11 5.10
C LYS A 123 0.46 7.63 5.22
N ALA A 124 1.54 8.23 5.71
CA ALA A 124 1.69 9.68 5.77
C ALA A 124 1.77 10.32 4.37
N GLU A 125 2.47 9.68 3.44
CA GLU A 125 2.57 10.18 2.05
C GLU A 125 1.25 10.03 1.29
N LEU A 126 0.48 8.95 1.52
CA LEU A 126 -0.88 8.83 0.99
C LEU A 126 -1.78 9.95 1.52
N GLN A 127 -1.66 10.30 2.81
CA GLN A 127 -2.40 11.43 3.39
C GLN A 127 -2.00 12.76 2.74
N SER A 128 -0.70 12.99 2.51
CA SER A 128 -0.21 14.18 1.80
C SER A 128 -0.75 14.25 0.38
N TYR A 129 -0.77 13.13 -0.33
CA TYR A 129 -1.34 13.07 -1.67
C TYR A 129 -2.84 13.47 -1.70
N LEU A 130 -3.64 12.97 -0.75
CA LEU A 130 -5.04 13.37 -0.60
C LEU A 130 -5.18 14.85 -0.26
N HIS A 131 -4.33 15.36 0.63
CA HIS A 131 -4.28 16.77 1.00
C HIS A 131 -4.01 17.67 -0.22
N ASP A 132 -3.01 17.34 -1.03
CA ASP A 132 -2.62 18.12 -2.21
C ASP A 132 -3.75 18.16 -3.26
N LEU A 133 -4.48 17.05 -3.46
CA LEU A 133 -5.66 17.03 -4.33
C LEU A 133 -6.76 17.96 -3.82
N LEU A 134 -7.00 17.96 -2.51
CA LEU A 134 -8.01 18.80 -1.87
C LEU A 134 -7.63 20.28 -1.88
N GLU A 135 -6.35 20.63 -1.73
CA GLU A 135 -5.87 22.00 -1.93
C GLU A 135 -6.12 22.49 -3.36
N ARG A 136 -5.84 21.65 -4.36
CA ARG A 136 -6.15 21.96 -5.77
C ARG A 136 -7.65 22.12 -6.04
N MET A 137 -8.52 21.56 -5.20
CA MET A 137 -9.97 21.74 -5.22
C MET A 137 -10.44 22.92 -4.39
N HIS A 138 -9.52 23.67 -3.77
CA HIS A 138 -9.82 24.79 -2.87
C HIS A 138 -10.70 24.41 -1.66
N ALA A 139 -10.51 23.21 -1.12
CA ALA A 139 -11.22 22.75 0.08
C ALA A 139 -10.97 23.69 1.27
N ALA A 140 -12.01 24.04 2.02
CA ALA A 140 -11.89 24.92 3.20
C ALA A 140 -11.05 24.29 4.34
N GLN A 141 -11.09 22.95 4.47
CA GLN A 141 -10.38 22.21 5.50
C GLN A 141 -9.67 20.98 4.92
N PRO A 142 -8.66 21.16 4.03
CA PRO A 142 -8.10 20.07 3.24
C PRO A 142 -7.43 19.00 4.12
N ARG A 143 -6.74 19.40 5.21
CA ARG A 143 -6.06 18.47 6.12
C ARG A 143 -7.03 17.56 6.88
N SER A 144 -8.15 18.08 7.38
CA SER A 144 -9.18 17.32 8.09
C SER A 144 -9.87 16.35 7.14
N LEU A 145 -10.26 16.83 5.97
CA LEU A 145 -10.95 16.05 4.96
C LEU A 145 -10.05 14.93 4.39
N ALA A 146 -8.76 15.21 4.14
CA ALA A 146 -7.79 14.18 3.73
C ALA A 146 -7.71 13.03 4.72
N ARG A 147 -7.71 13.34 6.03
CA ARG A 147 -7.69 12.33 7.08
C ARG A 147 -8.96 11.49 7.11
N GLN A 148 -10.13 12.12 6.96
CA GLN A 148 -11.41 11.40 6.92
C GLN A 148 -11.50 10.48 5.70
N LEU A 149 -11.08 10.94 4.52
CA LEU A 149 -11.04 10.14 3.30
C LEU A 149 -10.06 8.97 3.42
N GLN A 150 -8.91 9.19 4.05
CA GLN A 150 -7.97 8.11 4.33
C GLN A 150 -8.58 7.06 5.27
N TYR A 151 -9.30 7.47 6.32
CA TYR A 151 -9.99 6.52 7.21
C TYR A 151 -11.04 5.68 6.48
N LEU A 152 -11.75 6.24 5.50
CA LEU A 152 -12.67 5.48 4.66
C LEU A 152 -11.94 4.43 3.81
N LEU A 153 -10.81 4.78 3.19
CA LEU A 153 -9.97 3.85 2.43
C LEU A 153 -9.43 2.71 3.31
N GLU A 154 -8.88 3.06 4.48
CA GLU A 154 -8.32 2.07 5.40
C GLU A 154 -9.40 1.18 6.02
N GLY A 155 -10.57 1.75 6.35
CA GLY A 155 -11.71 0.99 6.84
C GLY A 155 -12.21 -0.03 5.82
N ALA A 156 -12.43 0.40 4.57
CA ALA A 156 -12.85 -0.49 3.50
C ALA A 156 -11.85 -1.61 3.23
N LEU A 157 -10.55 -1.28 3.21
CA LEU A 157 -9.48 -2.26 3.03
C LEU A 157 -9.44 -3.30 4.16
N THR A 158 -9.58 -2.85 5.41
CA THR A 158 -9.54 -3.71 6.59
C THR A 158 -10.78 -4.60 6.65
N MET A 159 -11.97 -4.05 6.41
CA MET A 159 -13.21 -4.83 6.41
C MET A 159 -13.22 -5.87 5.29
N ALA A 160 -12.77 -5.51 4.10
CA ALA A 160 -12.65 -6.48 3.01
C ALA A 160 -11.66 -7.61 3.33
N HIS A 161 -10.60 -7.34 4.09
CA HIS A 161 -9.67 -8.37 4.53
C HIS A 161 -10.29 -9.31 5.58
N MET A 162 -11.16 -8.80 6.45
CA MET A 162 -11.81 -9.58 7.53
C MET A 162 -13.02 -10.36 7.06
N GLU A 163 -13.83 -9.77 6.19
CA GLU A 163 -15.14 -10.31 5.77
C GLU A 163 -15.05 -11.05 4.43
N GLY A 164 -13.97 -10.85 3.68
CA GLY A 164 -13.84 -11.28 2.30
C GLY A 164 -14.21 -10.17 1.30
N PRO A 165 -13.91 -10.40 -0.01
CA PRO A 165 -14.21 -9.45 -1.08
C PRO A 165 -15.70 -9.12 -1.17
N GLY A 166 -16.03 -7.82 -1.34
CA GLY A 166 -17.40 -7.33 -1.44
C GLY A 166 -17.43 -5.84 -1.84
N ASP A 167 -18.50 -5.15 -1.47
CA ASP A 167 -18.76 -3.76 -1.86
C ASP A 167 -18.10 -2.70 -0.96
N GLN A 168 -17.22 -3.08 -0.02
CA GLN A 168 -16.64 -2.19 0.99
C GLN A 168 -16.01 -0.93 0.37
N ALA A 169 -15.24 -1.08 -0.72
CA ALA A 169 -14.63 0.06 -1.39
C ALA A 169 -15.63 0.94 -2.13
N ARG A 170 -16.70 0.36 -2.68
CA ARG A 170 -17.79 1.11 -3.33
C ARG A 170 -18.61 1.89 -2.29
N GLU A 171 -18.87 1.30 -1.13
CA GLU A 171 -19.55 1.98 -0.03
C GLU A 171 -18.72 3.12 0.53
N ALA A 172 -17.42 2.89 0.72
CA ALA A 172 -16.48 3.94 1.12
C ALA A 172 -16.40 5.07 0.08
N LYS A 173 -16.45 4.75 -1.23
CA LYS A 173 -16.52 5.76 -2.29
C LYS A 173 -17.78 6.63 -2.19
N ARG A 174 -18.95 6.02 -1.99
CA ARG A 174 -20.21 6.77 -1.78
C ARG A 174 -20.12 7.70 -0.57
N ALA A 175 -19.54 7.23 0.53
CA ALA A 175 -19.32 8.07 1.71
C ALA A 175 -18.32 9.21 1.43
N ALA A 176 -17.26 8.96 0.66
CA ALA A 176 -16.32 9.99 0.23
C ALA A 176 -17.00 11.06 -0.66
N GLU A 177 -17.85 10.65 -1.59
CA GLU A 177 -18.64 11.58 -2.43
C GLU A 177 -19.56 12.47 -1.58
N GLN A 178 -20.20 11.92 -0.55
CA GLN A 178 -21.02 12.68 0.39
C GLN A 178 -20.20 13.68 1.20
N LEU A 179 -19.00 13.28 1.68
CA LEU A 179 -18.08 14.19 2.38
C LEU A 179 -17.62 15.34 1.49
N LEU A 180 -17.27 15.05 0.23
CA LEU A 180 -16.87 16.07 -0.74
C LEU A 180 -18.03 17.03 -1.02
N ALA A 181 -19.23 16.51 -1.28
CA ALA A 181 -20.42 17.33 -1.51
C ALA A 181 -20.76 18.22 -0.31
N ALA A 182 -20.67 17.71 0.93
CA ALA A 182 -20.87 18.50 2.14
C ALA A 182 -19.81 19.59 2.33
N ALA A 183 -18.62 19.42 1.75
CA ALA A 183 -17.56 20.42 1.72
C ALA A 183 -17.67 21.41 0.53
N GLY A 184 -18.71 21.28 -0.33
CA GLY A 184 -18.91 22.11 -1.51
C GLY A 184 -17.98 21.76 -2.70
N LEU A 185 -17.52 20.50 -2.79
CA LEU A 185 -16.55 20.01 -3.78
C LEU A 185 -17.14 18.96 -4.74
#